data_4bbd9abc265a1f2104c2d293dcef24c1
#
_entry.id   4bbd9abc265a1f2104c2d293dcef24c1
#
_cell.length_a   1.000
_cell.length_b   1.000
_cell.length_c   1.000
_cell.angle_alpha   90.00
_cell.angle_beta   90.00
_cell.angle_gamma   90.00
#
_symmetry.space_group_name_H-M   'P 1'
#
loop_
_entity.id
_entity.type
_entity.pdbx_description
1 polymer ?
#
loop_
_entity_poly.entity_id
_entity_poly.type
_entity_poly.pdbx_seq_one_letter_code
_entity_poly.pdbx_strand_id
1 'polypeptide(L)'
;MGCSVQPIYSYCKNMDGLKNDVAEKARTFILAEVGKTVDRNDLFRSTGHAYIQIAKNEPHIFRMYLFQERKNVSSLDDIYCSETNPNVSKIIAENLNISISAAKRLHLNMLIYTIGTGTIYSVTSSSISEAEIFNQQELAYEAFLKQALEDNRNE
;
A
#
# COMPACT_ATOMS: atom_id res chain seq x y z
N MET A 1 -19.24 21.39 27.07
CA MET A 1 -19.31 20.06 27.67
C MET A 1 -17.95 19.41 27.53
N GLY A 2 -17.19 19.26 28.63
CA GLY A 2 -15.88 18.58 28.61
C GLY A 2 -16.11 17.07 28.60
N CYS A 3 -15.91 16.40 27.49
CA CYS A 3 -15.86 14.95 27.48
C CYS A 3 -14.59 14.52 28.23
N SER A 4 -14.74 13.78 29.33
CA SER A 4 -13.61 13.16 30.01
C SER A 4 -12.91 12.17 29.08
N VAL A 5 -11.59 12.24 28.94
CA VAL A 5 -10.78 11.26 28.21
C VAL A 5 -10.63 9.91 28.95
N GLN A 6 -11.13 9.84 30.19
CA GLN A 6 -11.06 8.68 31.08
C GLN A 6 -11.68 7.40 30.48
N PRO A 7 -12.81 7.43 29.73
CA PRO A 7 -13.36 6.22 29.07
C PRO A 7 -12.44 5.63 28.01
N ILE A 8 -11.66 6.45 27.33
CA ILE A 8 -10.72 6.01 26.27
C ILE A 8 -9.55 5.25 26.92
N TYR A 9 -9.01 5.78 28.00
CA TYR A 9 -7.89 5.14 28.72
C TYR A 9 -8.30 3.87 29.51
N SER A 10 -9.57 3.72 29.86
CA SER A 10 -10.06 2.46 30.44
C SER A 10 -10.20 1.34 29.41
N TYR A 11 -10.37 1.70 28.14
CA TYR A 11 -10.47 0.75 27.04
C TYR A 11 -9.08 0.36 26.46
N CYS A 12 -8.20 1.33 26.30
CA CYS A 12 -6.82 1.13 25.85
C CYS A 12 -5.88 1.32 27.04
N LYS A 13 -5.19 0.29 27.48
CA LYS A 13 -4.33 0.27 28.68
C LYS A 13 -3.37 1.46 28.79
N ASN A 14 -3.00 2.08 27.65
CA ASN A 14 -2.18 3.31 27.57
C ASN A 14 -2.32 3.95 26.16
N MET A 15 -1.67 5.09 25.96
CA MET A 15 -1.69 5.83 24.69
C MET A 15 -1.09 5.02 23.52
N ASP A 16 -0.09 4.19 23.76
CA ASP A 16 0.54 3.37 22.72
C ASP A 16 -0.38 2.21 22.31
N GLY A 17 -1.13 1.63 23.23
CA GLY A 17 -2.21 0.69 22.93
C GLY A 17 -3.27 1.34 22.03
N LEU A 18 -3.72 2.54 22.35
CA LEU A 18 -4.68 3.28 21.54
C LEU A 18 -4.15 3.54 20.12
N LYS A 19 -2.89 3.99 19.99
CA LYS A 19 -2.27 4.23 18.67
C LYS A 19 -2.22 2.96 17.83
N ASN A 20 -1.85 1.83 18.45
CA ASN A 20 -1.79 0.55 17.76
C ASN A 20 -3.18 0.09 17.29
N ASP A 21 -4.20 0.19 18.14
CA ASP A 21 -5.57 -0.18 17.78
C ASP A 21 -6.12 0.68 16.65
N VAL A 22 -5.85 1.99 16.67
CA VAL A 22 -6.26 2.91 15.60
C VAL A 22 -5.54 2.59 14.29
N ALA A 23 -4.24 2.31 14.33
CA ALA A 23 -3.46 1.96 13.15
C ALA A 23 -3.91 0.62 12.53
N GLU A 24 -4.23 -0.38 13.38
CA GLU A 24 -4.78 -1.66 12.91
C GLU A 24 -6.16 -1.49 12.27
N LYS A 25 -7.02 -0.65 12.84
CA LYS A 25 -8.31 -0.31 12.25
C LYS A 25 -8.16 0.43 10.91
N ALA A 26 -7.22 1.37 10.83
CA ALA A 26 -6.91 2.06 9.57
C ALA A 26 -6.42 1.07 8.51
N ARG A 27 -5.54 0.13 8.87
CA ARG A 27 -5.07 -0.94 7.97
C ARG A 27 -6.23 -1.81 7.48
N THR A 28 -7.08 -2.27 8.39
CA THR A 28 -8.25 -3.10 8.07
C THR A 28 -9.19 -2.37 7.11
N PHE A 29 -9.45 -1.09 7.35
CA PHE A 29 -10.27 -0.25 6.48
C PHE A 29 -9.67 -0.15 5.08
N ILE A 30 -8.37 0.20 4.96
CA ILE A 30 -7.69 0.34 3.68
C ILE A 30 -7.73 -0.95 2.88
N LEU A 31 -7.38 -2.08 3.51
CA LEU A 31 -7.39 -3.38 2.83
C LEU A 31 -8.80 -3.78 2.37
N ALA A 32 -9.83 -3.45 3.14
CA ALA A 32 -11.22 -3.70 2.75
C ALA A 32 -11.65 -2.84 1.56
N GLU A 33 -11.29 -1.54 1.54
CA GLU A 33 -11.60 -0.64 0.43
C GLU A 33 -10.85 -1.04 -0.84
N VAL A 34 -9.56 -1.33 -0.76
CA VAL A 34 -8.77 -1.85 -1.89
C VAL A 34 -9.39 -3.14 -2.43
N GLY A 35 -9.74 -4.07 -1.54
CA GLY A 35 -10.34 -5.35 -1.92
C GLY A 35 -11.65 -5.26 -2.72
N LYS A 36 -12.40 -4.15 -2.60
CA LYS A 36 -13.64 -3.93 -3.37
C LYS A 36 -13.40 -3.64 -4.86
N THR A 37 -12.23 -3.14 -5.20
CA THR A 37 -11.90 -2.62 -6.54
C THR A 37 -10.84 -3.43 -7.27
N VAL A 38 -10.25 -4.45 -6.62
CA VAL A 38 -9.20 -5.28 -7.22
C VAL A 38 -9.71 -6.05 -8.43
N ASP A 39 -9.11 -5.80 -9.57
CA ASP A 39 -9.24 -6.62 -10.77
C ASP A 39 -8.00 -7.52 -10.93
N ARG A 40 -8.21 -8.83 -10.99
CA ARG A 40 -7.13 -9.81 -11.14
C ARG A 40 -6.43 -9.73 -12.50
N ASN A 41 -7.12 -9.23 -13.53
CA ASN A 41 -6.56 -9.07 -14.87
C ASN A 41 -5.76 -7.77 -15.00
N ASP A 42 -6.03 -6.79 -14.12
CA ASP A 42 -5.34 -5.50 -14.09
C ASP A 42 -4.96 -5.14 -12.63
N LEU A 43 -4.24 -6.05 -12.00
CA LEU A 43 -3.96 -6.02 -10.57
C LEU A 43 -3.25 -4.74 -10.13
N PHE A 44 -2.19 -4.34 -10.86
CA PHE A 44 -1.39 -3.17 -10.47
C PHE A 44 -2.15 -1.87 -10.59
N ARG A 45 -2.87 -1.67 -11.71
CA ARG A 45 -3.63 -0.45 -11.95
C ARG A 45 -4.79 -0.35 -10.96
N SER A 46 -5.60 -1.40 -10.83
CA SER A 46 -6.76 -1.40 -9.94
C SER A 46 -6.36 -1.18 -8.48
N THR A 47 -5.32 -1.87 -8.00
CA THR A 47 -4.82 -1.72 -6.63
C THR A 47 -4.17 -0.35 -6.42
N GLY A 48 -3.30 0.09 -7.33
CA GLY A 48 -2.63 1.39 -7.26
C GLY A 48 -3.61 2.55 -7.22
N HIS A 49 -4.60 2.55 -8.11
CA HIS A 49 -5.66 3.55 -8.14
C HIS A 49 -6.46 3.57 -6.83
N ALA A 50 -6.82 2.41 -6.27
CA ALA A 50 -7.52 2.33 -5.00
C ALA A 50 -6.75 2.97 -3.86
N TYR A 51 -5.45 2.69 -3.73
CA TYR A 51 -4.60 3.33 -2.72
C TYR A 51 -4.53 4.86 -2.89
N ILE A 52 -4.39 5.36 -4.11
CA ILE A 52 -4.38 6.80 -4.39
C ILE A 52 -5.72 7.45 -4.05
N GLN A 53 -6.84 6.81 -4.40
CA GLN A 53 -8.17 7.30 -4.03
C GLN A 53 -8.35 7.39 -2.51
N ILE A 54 -7.86 6.40 -1.76
CA ILE A 54 -7.90 6.43 -0.29
C ILE A 54 -7.00 7.55 0.25
N ALA A 55 -5.78 7.70 -0.30
CA ALA A 55 -4.86 8.78 0.09
C ALA A 55 -5.48 10.17 -0.10
N LYS A 56 -6.30 10.34 -1.14
CA LYS A 56 -7.02 11.59 -1.43
C LYS A 56 -8.23 11.79 -0.54
N ASN A 57 -9.11 10.79 -0.48
CA ASN A 57 -10.42 10.92 0.13
C ASN A 57 -10.36 10.76 1.66
N GLU A 58 -9.42 9.96 2.16
CA GLU A 58 -9.23 9.64 3.58
C GLU A 58 -7.77 9.86 4.02
N PRO A 59 -7.20 11.07 3.82
CA PRO A 59 -5.77 11.33 4.04
C PRO A 59 -5.32 11.08 5.48
N HIS A 60 -6.21 11.27 6.46
CA HIS A 60 -5.90 11.01 7.86
C HIS A 60 -5.79 9.51 8.14
N ILE A 61 -6.70 8.70 7.61
CA ILE A 61 -6.68 7.24 7.75
C ILE A 61 -5.44 6.67 7.04
N PHE A 62 -5.15 7.16 5.82
CA PHE A 62 -3.99 6.75 5.06
C PHE A 62 -2.68 7.03 5.81
N ARG A 63 -2.53 8.21 6.41
CA ARG A 63 -1.35 8.55 7.22
C ARG A 63 -1.24 7.70 8.49
N MET A 64 -2.34 7.42 9.18
CA MET A 64 -2.34 6.54 10.35
C MET A 64 -1.82 5.14 10.00
N TYR A 65 -2.21 4.60 8.85
CA TYR A 65 -1.68 3.34 8.33
C TYR A 65 -0.18 3.42 8.02
N LEU A 66 0.28 4.48 7.37
CA LEU A 66 1.67 4.62 6.96
C LEU A 66 2.63 4.79 8.13
N PHE A 67 2.25 5.61 9.11
CA PHE A 67 3.12 5.94 10.26
C PHE A 67 3.02 4.93 11.40
N GLN A 68 2.33 3.81 11.19
CA GLN A 68 2.37 2.71 12.12
C GLN A 68 3.79 2.15 12.24
N GLU A 69 4.28 2.00 13.48
CA GLU A 69 5.55 1.31 13.73
C GLU A 69 5.41 -0.17 13.35
N ARG A 70 6.27 -0.63 12.46
CA ARG A 70 6.36 -2.03 12.06
C ARG A 70 7.44 -2.73 12.89
N LYS A 71 7.02 -3.52 13.85
CA LYS A 71 7.92 -4.26 14.73
C LYS A 71 8.47 -5.50 14.01
N ASN A 72 9.70 -5.88 14.34
CA ASN A 72 10.38 -7.08 13.80
C ASN A 72 10.58 -7.08 12.29
N VAL A 73 10.76 -5.89 11.70
CA VAL A 73 11.11 -5.72 10.29
C VAL A 73 12.60 -5.42 10.19
N SER A 74 13.33 -6.27 9.49
CA SER A 74 14.78 -6.17 9.28
C SER A 74 15.18 -6.03 7.81
N SER A 75 14.23 -6.27 6.90
CA SER A 75 14.45 -6.24 5.45
C SER A 75 13.22 -5.75 4.69
N LEU A 76 13.40 -5.36 3.43
CA LEU A 76 12.28 -5.06 2.53
C LEU A 76 11.40 -6.29 2.27
N ASP A 77 11.98 -7.48 2.36
CA ASP A 77 11.25 -8.73 2.24
C ASP A 77 10.27 -8.94 3.40
N ASP A 78 10.67 -8.59 4.62
CA ASP A 78 9.79 -8.62 5.79
C ASP A 78 8.62 -7.64 5.62
N ILE A 79 8.88 -6.44 5.09
CA ILE A 79 7.83 -5.47 4.75
C ILE A 79 6.88 -6.07 3.72
N TYR A 80 7.43 -6.61 2.65
CA TYR A 80 6.63 -7.23 1.59
C TYR A 80 5.72 -8.34 2.14
N CYS A 81 6.26 -9.25 2.94
CA CYS A 81 5.51 -10.34 3.55
C CYS A 81 4.42 -9.86 4.52
N SER A 82 4.65 -8.74 5.22
CA SER A 82 3.66 -8.18 6.16
C SER A 82 2.53 -7.42 5.48
N GLU A 83 2.80 -6.81 4.32
CA GLU A 83 1.84 -5.93 3.62
C GLU A 83 1.08 -6.64 2.49
N THR A 84 1.54 -7.78 2.02
CA THR A 84 0.97 -8.45 0.85
C THR A 84 0.50 -9.87 1.15
N ASN A 85 -0.49 -10.34 0.36
CA ASN A 85 -0.88 -11.74 0.38
C ASN A 85 0.17 -12.57 -0.40
N PRO A 86 0.67 -13.69 0.16
CA PRO A 86 1.68 -14.54 -0.50
C PRO A 86 1.27 -15.05 -1.89
N ASN A 87 -0.04 -15.15 -2.17
CA ASN A 87 -0.51 -15.61 -3.47
C ASN A 87 -0.45 -14.54 -4.57
N VAL A 88 -0.28 -13.28 -4.23
CA VAL A 88 -0.27 -12.18 -5.22
C VAL A 88 0.92 -12.32 -6.18
N SER A 89 2.11 -12.64 -5.68
CA SER A 89 3.28 -12.87 -6.54
C SER A 89 3.10 -14.04 -7.51
N LYS A 90 2.36 -15.08 -7.13
CA LYS A 90 2.02 -16.20 -8.03
C LYS A 90 1.08 -15.76 -9.14
N ILE A 91 0.02 -15.01 -8.80
CA ILE A 91 -0.92 -14.47 -9.77
C ILE A 91 -0.21 -13.56 -10.77
N ILE A 92 0.69 -12.69 -10.30
CA ILE A 92 1.48 -11.81 -11.15
C ILE A 92 2.40 -12.63 -12.07
N ALA A 93 3.09 -13.65 -11.54
CA ALA A 93 3.97 -14.52 -12.30
C ALA A 93 3.22 -15.24 -13.43
N GLU A 94 2.04 -15.79 -13.12
CA GLU A 94 1.16 -16.46 -14.10
C GLU A 94 0.68 -15.47 -15.17
N ASN A 95 0.16 -14.30 -14.78
CA ASN A 95 -0.38 -13.31 -15.71
C ASN A 95 0.68 -12.74 -16.67
N LEU A 96 1.90 -12.56 -16.20
CA LEU A 96 2.99 -11.95 -16.97
C LEU A 96 3.96 -12.98 -17.59
N ASN A 97 3.76 -14.26 -17.27
CA ASN A 97 4.66 -15.35 -17.68
C ASN A 97 6.14 -15.09 -17.32
N ILE A 98 6.36 -14.74 -16.05
CA ILE A 98 7.67 -14.47 -15.45
C ILE A 98 7.90 -15.34 -14.21
N SER A 99 9.14 -15.41 -13.72
CA SER A 99 9.46 -16.12 -12.49
C SER A 99 8.75 -15.48 -11.27
N ILE A 100 8.51 -16.28 -10.23
CA ILE A 100 7.93 -15.78 -8.96
C ILE A 100 8.88 -14.73 -8.34
N SER A 101 10.18 -14.89 -8.51
CA SER A 101 11.20 -13.96 -8.04
C SER A 101 11.06 -12.60 -8.73
N ALA A 102 10.98 -12.57 -10.06
CA ALA A 102 10.76 -11.35 -10.83
C ALA A 102 9.41 -10.69 -10.51
N ALA A 103 8.33 -11.50 -10.37
CA ALA A 103 7.02 -11.01 -9.98
C ALA A 103 7.01 -10.36 -8.59
N LYS A 104 7.73 -10.95 -7.64
CA LYS A 104 7.88 -10.40 -6.29
C LYS A 104 8.63 -9.07 -6.29
N ARG A 105 9.73 -8.96 -7.05
CA ARG A 105 10.48 -7.71 -7.21
C ARG A 105 9.62 -6.61 -7.83
N LEU A 106 8.92 -6.93 -8.92
CA LEU A 106 8.00 -5.99 -9.57
C LEU A 106 6.94 -5.49 -8.59
N HIS A 107 6.30 -6.39 -7.85
CA HIS A 107 5.25 -6.03 -6.89
C HIS A 107 5.80 -5.17 -5.75
N LEU A 108 6.97 -5.51 -5.20
CA LEU A 108 7.63 -4.71 -4.15
C LEU A 108 7.95 -3.30 -4.63
N ASN A 109 8.50 -3.15 -5.85
CA ASN A 109 8.79 -1.85 -6.43
C ASN A 109 7.52 -1.01 -6.61
N MET A 110 6.44 -1.62 -7.11
CA MET A 110 5.15 -0.94 -7.24
C MET A 110 4.53 -0.59 -5.90
N LEU A 111 4.65 -1.44 -4.89
CA LEU A 111 4.19 -1.15 -3.52
C LEU A 111 4.89 0.08 -2.95
N ILE A 112 6.23 0.13 -3.03
CA ILE A 112 7.03 1.26 -2.55
C ILE A 112 6.63 2.54 -3.30
N TYR A 113 6.52 2.45 -4.64
CA TYR A 113 6.15 3.60 -5.47
C TYR A 113 4.75 4.12 -5.14
N THR A 114 3.76 3.24 -5.04
CA THR A 114 2.37 3.60 -4.72
C THR A 114 2.25 4.23 -3.34
N ILE A 115 2.93 3.66 -2.33
CA ILE A 115 2.98 4.23 -0.98
C ILE A 115 3.62 5.62 -1.00
N GLY A 116 4.75 5.78 -1.69
CA GLY A 116 5.45 7.07 -1.80
C GLY A 116 4.58 8.13 -2.47
N THR A 117 3.97 7.81 -3.60
CA THR A 117 3.07 8.69 -4.35
C THR A 117 1.82 9.04 -3.52
N GLY A 118 1.19 8.06 -2.89
CA GLY A 118 0.04 8.28 -1.99
C GLY A 118 0.40 9.15 -0.78
N THR A 119 1.61 8.98 -0.24
CA THR A 119 2.10 9.82 0.87
C THR A 119 2.18 11.28 0.43
N ILE A 120 2.83 11.56 -0.70
CA ILE A 120 2.93 12.92 -1.26
C ILE A 120 1.53 13.49 -1.46
N TYR A 121 0.63 12.73 -2.07
CA TYR A 121 -0.73 13.17 -2.37
C TYR A 121 -1.55 13.44 -1.09
N SER A 122 -1.39 12.64 -0.06
CA SER A 122 -2.12 12.78 1.21
C SER A 122 -1.70 14.01 2.04
N VAL A 123 -0.50 14.56 1.81
CA VAL A 123 0.04 15.71 2.55
C VAL A 123 0.07 17.00 1.72
N THR A 124 -0.20 16.91 0.43
CA THR A 124 -0.25 18.06 -0.47
C THR A 124 -1.67 18.62 -0.49
N SER A 125 -1.83 19.92 -0.21
CA SER A 125 -3.11 20.62 -0.42
C SER A 125 -3.34 20.74 -1.94
N SER A 126 -4.09 19.84 -2.47
CA SER A 126 -4.08 19.30 -3.82
C SER A 126 -4.41 20.32 -4.92
N SER A 127 -3.37 20.76 -5.61
CA SER A 127 -3.49 21.20 -7.01
C SER A 127 -3.07 20.08 -7.99
N ILE A 128 -2.52 18.95 -7.51
CA ILE A 128 -2.12 17.82 -8.35
C ILE A 128 -3.38 17.06 -8.78
N SER A 129 -3.56 16.86 -10.09
CA SER A 129 -4.70 16.12 -10.61
C SER A 129 -4.51 14.59 -10.42
N GLU A 130 -5.62 13.86 -10.26
CA GLU A 130 -5.57 12.39 -10.23
C GLU A 130 -4.96 11.82 -11.51
N ALA A 131 -5.30 12.42 -12.66
CA ALA A 131 -4.77 11.99 -13.95
C ALA A 131 -3.24 12.06 -14.00
N GLU A 132 -2.64 13.10 -13.40
CA GLU A 132 -1.18 13.23 -13.32
C GLU A 132 -0.58 12.13 -12.43
N ILE A 133 -1.19 11.87 -11.27
CA ILE A 133 -0.74 10.82 -10.36
C ILE A 133 -0.86 9.43 -11.02
N PHE A 134 -1.99 9.14 -11.67
CA PHE A 134 -2.20 7.86 -12.33
C PHE A 134 -1.25 7.67 -13.51
N ASN A 135 -1.00 8.72 -14.31
CA ASN A 135 -0.01 8.67 -15.38
C ASN A 135 1.40 8.36 -14.85
N GLN A 136 1.79 8.94 -13.72
CA GLN A 136 3.07 8.62 -13.08
C GLN A 136 3.15 7.16 -12.59
N GLN A 137 2.04 6.61 -12.09
CA GLN A 137 1.99 5.19 -11.71
C GLN A 137 2.14 4.27 -12.92
N GLU A 138 1.50 4.59 -14.06
CA GLU A 138 1.65 3.82 -15.31
C GLU A 138 3.11 3.84 -15.79
N LEU A 139 3.75 5.01 -15.84
CA LEU A 139 5.15 5.13 -16.24
C LEU A 139 6.09 4.32 -15.33
N ALA A 140 5.84 4.34 -14.04
CA ALA A 140 6.60 3.54 -13.08
C ALA A 140 6.38 2.04 -13.31
N TYR A 141 5.14 1.62 -13.52
CA TYR A 141 4.80 0.22 -13.83
C TYR A 141 5.51 -0.27 -15.08
N GLU A 142 5.45 0.50 -16.18
CA GLU A 142 6.13 0.16 -17.44
C GLU A 142 7.65 -0.01 -17.24
N ALA A 143 8.27 0.91 -16.50
CA ALA A 143 9.70 0.85 -16.21
C ALA A 143 10.08 -0.40 -15.38
N PHE A 144 9.34 -0.68 -14.32
CA PHE A 144 9.60 -1.83 -13.45
C PHE A 144 9.24 -3.16 -14.13
N LEU A 145 8.20 -3.18 -14.98
CA LEU A 145 7.87 -4.36 -15.78
C LEU A 145 8.99 -4.69 -16.76
N LYS A 146 9.51 -3.68 -17.47
CA LYS A 146 10.64 -3.86 -18.38
C LYS A 146 11.83 -4.47 -17.64
N GLN A 147 12.19 -3.95 -16.48
CA GLN A 147 13.25 -4.50 -15.65
C GLN A 147 12.97 -5.95 -15.24
N ALA A 148 11.76 -6.25 -14.78
CA ALA A 148 11.38 -7.61 -14.37
C ALA A 148 11.48 -8.63 -15.53
N LEU A 149 11.12 -8.21 -16.77
CA LEU A 149 11.22 -9.03 -17.95
C LEU A 149 12.69 -9.26 -18.39
N GLU A 150 13.55 -8.26 -18.23
CA GLU A 150 14.99 -8.38 -18.47
C GLU A 150 15.65 -9.32 -17.46
N ASP A 151 15.36 -9.16 -16.18
CA ASP A 151 15.85 -10.01 -15.10
C ASP A 151 15.42 -11.48 -15.30
N ASN A 152 14.16 -11.71 -15.68
CA ASN A 152 13.62 -13.05 -15.94
C ASN A 152 14.31 -13.79 -17.09
N ARG A 153 14.92 -13.06 -18.04
CA ARG A 153 15.68 -13.66 -19.15
C ARG A 153 17.09 -14.09 -18.73
N ASN A 154 17.58 -13.54 -17.63
CA ASN A 154 18.92 -13.76 -17.12
C ASN A 154 18.96 -14.79 -15.97
N GLU A 155 17.80 -15.21 -15.46
CA GLU A 155 17.61 -16.32 -14.51
C GLU A 155 17.54 -17.67 -15.26
#